data_af453d06a8a8a5adc1d9ed7e2aabb231
#
_entry.id   af453d06a8a8a5adc1d9ed7e2aabb231
#
_cell.length_a   1.000
_cell.length_b   1.000
_cell.length_c   1.000
_cell.angle_alpha   90.00
_cell.angle_beta   90.00
_cell.angle_gamma   90.00
#
_symmetry.space_group_name_H-M   'P 1'
#
loop_
_entity.id
_entity.type
_entity.pdbx_description
1 polymer ?
#
loop_
_entity_poly.entity_id
_entity_poly.type
_entity_poly.pdbx_seq_one_letter_code
_entity_poly.pdbx_strand_id
1 'polypeptide(L)'
;MLELYSEAKIVTNQKCKKMLMEHLLIKEDRIITVNDNDTLSLGGKTLRFIFAPWVHWPETMLTYLEENKILFSCDLFGAHLAESNLWVDDESKAYFAAKRYYAEIMMPFRSNIKKHLEKLKDLEIKTIAPSHGQIYSHPEFILSAYREWVSDEVENEVIIPYGSLNNTWGNKLGNIHCYQHKKSK
;
A
#
# COMPACT_ATOMS: atom_id res chain seq x y z
N MET A 1 3.49 1.00 -22.69
CA MET A 1 3.36 2.47 -22.44
C MET A 1 4.50 3.25 -23.09
N LEU A 2 5.78 3.00 -22.74
CA LEU A 2 6.92 3.75 -23.29
C LEU A 2 7.11 3.56 -24.81
N GLU A 3 6.70 2.43 -25.37
CA GLU A 3 6.71 2.18 -26.81
C GLU A 3 5.60 2.97 -27.54
N LEU A 4 4.43 3.09 -26.90
CA LEU A 4 3.29 3.83 -27.48
C LEU A 4 3.44 5.34 -27.35
N TYR A 5 4.19 5.81 -26.36
CA TYR A 5 4.40 7.23 -26.06
C TYR A 5 5.90 7.52 -26.01
N SER A 6 6.46 7.90 -27.17
CA SER A 6 7.90 8.11 -27.33
C SER A 6 8.46 9.18 -26.40
N GLU A 7 7.67 10.19 -26.03
CA GLU A 7 8.08 11.30 -25.17
C GLU A 7 7.79 11.06 -23.67
N ALA A 8 7.07 9.96 -23.33
CA ALA A 8 6.77 9.68 -21.95
C ALA A 8 8.02 9.30 -21.15
N LYS A 9 8.09 9.76 -19.91
CA LYS A 9 9.15 9.44 -18.96
C LYS A 9 8.58 8.79 -17.72
N ILE A 10 9.40 7.97 -17.08
CA ILE A 10 9.08 7.40 -15.77
C ILE A 10 9.63 8.34 -14.71
N VAL A 11 8.80 8.73 -13.75
CA VAL A 11 9.22 9.49 -12.57
C VAL A 11 9.30 8.52 -11.40
N THR A 12 10.47 8.39 -10.79
CA THR A 12 10.69 7.42 -9.71
C THR A 12 11.87 7.81 -8.83
N ASN A 13 12.12 7.05 -7.75
CA ASN A 13 13.30 7.25 -6.92
C ASN A 13 14.54 6.53 -7.48
N GLN A 14 15.72 6.87 -6.96
CA GLN A 14 16.99 6.33 -7.43
C GLN A 14 17.09 4.80 -7.31
N LYS A 15 16.48 4.20 -6.31
CA LYS A 15 16.51 2.75 -6.11
C LYS A 15 15.68 2.03 -7.18
N CYS A 16 14.45 2.51 -7.44
CA CYS A 16 13.60 1.98 -8.49
C CYS A 16 14.20 2.20 -9.89
N LYS A 17 14.84 3.35 -10.14
CA LYS A 17 15.57 3.61 -11.39
C LYS A 17 16.56 2.49 -11.69
N LYS A 18 17.39 2.12 -10.69
CA LYS A 18 18.38 1.03 -10.85
C LYS A 18 17.69 -0.29 -11.22
N MET A 19 16.61 -0.64 -10.53
CA MET A 19 15.85 -1.86 -10.83
C MET A 19 15.22 -1.85 -12.22
N LEU A 20 14.66 -0.72 -12.66
CA LEU A 20 14.08 -0.57 -14.00
C LEU A 20 15.13 -0.74 -15.10
N MET A 21 16.33 -0.18 -14.90
CA MET A 21 17.43 -0.32 -15.86
C MET A 21 17.97 -1.74 -15.91
N GLU A 22 18.12 -2.41 -14.76
CA GLU A 22 18.70 -3.76 -14.66
C GLU A 22 17.70 -4.85 -15.11
N HIS A 23 16.44 -4.77 -14.73
CA HIS A 23 15.47 -5.84 -14.97
C HIS A 23 14.58 -5.62 -16.19
N LEU A 24 14.25 -4.37 -16.50
CA LEU A 24 13.39 -4.04 -17.64
C LEU A 24 14.15 -3.35 -18.78
N LEU A 25 15.45 -3.18 -18.65
CA LEU A 25 16.32 -2.58 -19.68
C LEU A 25 15.85 -1.18 -20.13
N ILE A 26 15.18 -0.45 -19.23
CA ILE A 26 14.73 0.92 -19.51
C ILE A 26 15.96 1.83 -19.63
N LYS A 27 16.03 2.63 -20.69
CA LYS A 27 17.12 3.57 -20.91
C LYS A 27 17.06 4.70 -19.88
N GLU A 28 18.23 5.15 -19.45
CA GLU A 28 18.36 6.17 -18.41
C GLU A 28 17.68 7.49 -18.77
N ASP A 29 17.75 7.93 -20.03
CA ASP A 29 17.14 9.14 -20.55
C ASP A 29 15.60 9.15 -20.47
N ARG A 30 14.99 7.97 -20.26
CA ARG A 30 13.55 7.80 -20.06
C ARG A 30 13.12 7.88 -18.61
N ILE A 31 14.05 8.12 -17.67
CA ILE A 31 13.79 8.12 -16.25
C ILE A 31 14.15 9.47 -15.62
N ILE A 32 13.20 10.04 -14.91
CA ILE A 32 13.39 11.22 -14.06
C ILE A 32 13.46 10.72 -12.61
N THR A 33 14.52 11.04 -11.91
CA THR A 33 14.63 10.70 -10.48
C THR A 33 14.19 11.85 -9.60
N VAL A 34 13.49 11.51 -8.54
CA VAL A 34 13.02 12.44 -7.51
C VAL A 34 13.51 12.00 -6.14
N ASN A 35 13.53 12.93 -5.18
CA ASN A 35 13.81 12.70 -3.77
C ASN A 35 12.53 12.69 -2.94
N ASP A 36 12.65 12.33 -1.67
CA ASP A 36 11.53 12.36 -0.73
C ASP A 36 11.02 13.81 -0.58
N ASN A 37 9.72 14.01 -0.74
CA ASN A 37 9.02 15.29 -0.75
C ASN A 37 9.30 16.21 -1.96
N ASP A 38 10.01 15.76 -2.98
CA ASP A 38 10.08 16.51 -4.24
C ASP A 38 8.68 16.65 -4.85
N THR A 39 8.50 17.70 -5.64
CA THR A 39 7.25 17.98 -6.35
C THR A 39 7.47 18.07 -7.85
N LEU A 40 6.43 17.70 -8.61
CA LEU A 40 6.38 17.85 -10.06
C LEU A 40 5.10 18.56 -10.47
N SER A 41 5.26 19.71 -11.14
CA SER A 41 4.12 20.41 -11.71
C SER A 41 3.70 19.78 -13.04
N LEU A 42 2.40 19.59 -13.19
CA LEU A 42 1.75 19.14 -14.42
C LEU A 42 0.96 20.28 -15.11
N GLY A 43 1.29 21.53 -14.78
CA GLY A 43 0.57 22.71 -15.23
C GLY A 43 -0.49 23.16 -14.21
N GLY A 44 -1.66 22.56 -14.19
CA GLY A 44 -2.72 22.89 -13.21
C GLY A 44 -2.77 21.95 -11.99
N LYS A 45 -1.84 21.05 -11.85
CA LYS A 45 -1.76 20.02 -10.81
C LYS A 45 -0.34 19.81 -10.35
N THR A 46 -0.17 19.46 -9.08
CA THR A 46 1.13 19.21 -8.46
C THR A 46 1.15 17.82 -7.85
N LEU A 47 2.13 17.01 -8.26
CA LEU A 47 2.43 15.73 -7.64
C LEU A 47 3.54 15.94 -6.62
N ARG A 48 3.33 15.42 -5.39
CA ARG A 48 4.37 15.30 -4.36
C ARG A 48 4.72 13.83 -4.19
N PHE A 49 6.00 13.51 -4.10
CA PHE A 49 6.50 12.15 -3.95
C PHE A 49 6.92 11.90 -2.52
N ILE A 50 6.37 10.86 -1.89
CA ILE A 50 6.58 10.52 -0.49
C ILE A 50 7.20 9.13 -0.44
N PHE A 51 8.45 9.04 0.01
CA PHE A 51 9.12 7.75 0.10
C PHE A 51 8.58 6.93 1.27
N ALA A 52 8.16 5.70 0.94
CA ALA A 52 7.64 4.73 1.89
C ALA A 52 8.38 3.38 1.76
N PRO A 53 9.72 3.35 1.90
CA PRO A 53 10.50 2.14 1.72
C PRO A 53 10.02 1.04 2.68
N TRP A 54 10.02 -0.20 2.16
CA TRP A 54 9.57 -1.39 2.88
C TRP A 54 8.07 -1.42 3.21
N VAL A 55 7.26 -0.83 2.29
CA VAL A 55 5.81 -0.97 2.35
C VAL A 55 5.28 -1.40 0.95
N HIS A 56 5.40 -2.65 0.48
CA HIS A 56 6.27 -3.61 1.21
C HIS A 56 7.63 -3.79 0.52
N TRP A 57 7.87 -3.14 -0.61
CA TRP A 57 9.12 -3.17 -1.36
C TRP A 57 10.07 -2.02 -0.94
N PRO A 58 11.41 -2.24 -1.07
CA PRO A 58 12.40 -1.26 -0.59
C PRO A 58 12.40 0.07 -1.35
N GLU A 59 11.85 0.12 -2.56
CA GLU A 59 11.76 1.31 -3.42
C GLU A 59 10.37 1.96 -3.41
N THR A 60 9.45 1.49 -2.58
CA THR A 60 8.08 2.00 -2.56
C THR A 60 8.04 3.51 -2.36
N MET A 61 7.25 4.16 -3.20
CA MET A 61 7.00 5.59 -3.22
C MET A 61 5.51 5.85 -3.41
N LEU A 62 4.95 6.69 -2.56
CA LEU A 62 3.58 7.17 -2.66
C LEU A 62 3.59 8.46 -3.48
N THR A 63 2.49 8.74 -4.16
CA THR A 63 2.32 9.99 -4.90
C THR A 63 1.08 10.72 -4.40
N TYR A 64 1.24 11.96 -4.00
CA TYR A 64 0.13 12.78 -3.50
C TYR A 64 -0.19 13.89 -4.49
N LEU A 65 -1.43 13.95 -4.94
CA LEU A 65 -1.96 15.01 -5.81
C LEU A 65 -2.51 16.14 -4.92
N GLU A 66 -1.78 17.23 -4.82
CA GLU A 66 -2.00 18.28 -3.83
C GLU A 66 -3.36 18.95 -3.93
N GLU A 67 -3.77 19.37 -5.11
CA GLU A 67 -5.01 20.13 -5.31
C GLU A 67 -6.28 19.30 -5.07
N ASN A 68 -6.20 18.02 -5.36
CA ASN A 68 -7.35 17.09 -5.20
C ASN A 68 -7.31 16.32 -3.88
N LYS A 69 -6.20 16.42 -3.11
CA LYS A 69 -6.02 15.67 -1.87
C LYS A 69 -6.11 14.16 -2.06
N ILE A 70 -5.57 13.66 -3.18
CA ILE A 70 -5.57 12.24 -3.53
C ILE A 70 -4.21 11.64 -3.23
N LEU A 71 -4.19 10.58 -2.43
CA LEU A 71 -3.01 9.76 -2.18
C LEU A 71 -3.06 8.50 -3.05
N PHE A 72 -2.15 8.39 -4.02
CA PHE A 72 -1.85 7.14 -4.70
C PHE A 72 -0.86 6.38 -3.83
N SER A 73 -1.36 5.38 -3.14
CA SER A 73 -0.65 4.78 -2.01
C SER A 73 0.16 3.52 -2.36
N CYS A 74 0.29 3.19 -3.65
CA CYS A 74 0.90 1.93 -4.05
C CYS A 74 0.19 0.77 -3.33
N ASP A 75 0.93 -0.11 -2.69
CA ASP A 75 0.38 -1.27 -1.96
C ASP A 75 -0.15 -0.92 -0.56
N LEU A 76 0.26 0.22 0.00
CA LEU A 76 -0.25 0.66 1.31
C LEU A 76 -1.76 0.91 1.24
N PHE A 77 -2.51 0.41 2.20
CA PHE A 77 -3.99 0.42 2.24
C PHE A 77 -4.66 -0.48 1.19
N GLY A 78 -3.91 -1.31 0.49
CA GLY A 78 -4.43 -2.23 -0.52
C GLY A 78 -5.29 -3.36 0.07
N ALA A 79 -6.02 -4.02 -0.81
CA ALA A 79 -6.82 -5.20 -0.49
C ALA A 79 -6.84 -6.17 -1.68
N HIS A 80 -6.72 -7.47 -1.43
CA HIS A 80 -6.96 -8.49 -2.45
C HIS A 80 -8.47 -8.71 -2.61
N LEU A 81 -9.10 -7.77 -3.28
CA LEU A 81 -10.53 -7.74 -3.52
C LEU A 81 -10.78 -7.34 -4.98
N ALA A 82 -11.54 -8.17 -5.71
CA ALA A 82 -12.00 -7.89 -7.06
C ALA A 82 -13.49 -7.55 -7.03
N GLU A 83 -13.81 -6.32 -7.39
CA GLU A 83 -15.17 -5.80 -7.46
C GLU A 83 -15.41 -5.10 -8.79
N SER A 84 -16.68 -5.00 -9.20
CA SER A 84 -17.05 -4.24 -10.39
C SER A 84 -17.04 -2.73 -10.14
N ASN A 85 -17.25 -2.30 -8.90
CA ASN A 85 -17.19 -0.90 -8.51
C ASN A 85 -15.76 -0.46 -8.23
N LEU A 86 -15.37 0.67 -8.80
CA LEU A 86 -14.05 1.26 -8.56
C LEU A 86 -13.93 1.84 -7.14
N TRP A 87 -15.02 2.33 -6.59
CA TRP A 87 -15.08 2.97 -5.28
C TRP A 87 -15.63 2.01 -4.23
N VAL A 88 -15.13 2.15 -3.00
CA VAL A 88 -15.67 1.42 -1.85
C VAL A 88 -17.10 1.88 -1.61
N ASP A 89 -18.02 0.93 -1.65
CA ASP A 89 -19.45 1.09 -1.35
C ASP A 89 -19.88 0.27 -0.11
N ASP A 90 -19.08 -0.73 0.27
CA ASP A 90 -19.24 -1.52 1.49
C ASP A 90 -17.93 -1.44 2.32
N GLU A 91 -17.91 -0.54 3.31
CA GLU A 91 -16.74 -0.36 4.18
C GLU A 91 -16.42 -1.61 5.00
N SER A 92 -17.42 -2.39 5.41
CA SER A 92 -17.20 -3.62 6.17
C SER A 92 -16.45 -4.65 5.34
N LYS A 93 -16.88 -4.86 4.10
CA LYS A 93 -16.22 -5.76 3.16
C LYS A 93 -14.80 -5.30 2.85
N ALA A 94 -14.63 -4.02 2.56
CA ALA A 94 -13.33 -3.42 2.29
C ALA A 94 -12.39 -3.55 3.51
N TYR A 95 -12.90 -3.31 4.73
CA TYR A 95 -12.14 -3.46 5.97
C TYR A 95 -11.61 -4.90 6.15
N PHE A 96 -12.46 -5.92 6.01
CA PHE A 96 -12.02 -7.29 6.16
C PHE A 96 -11.02 -7.71 5.09
N ALA A 97 -11.22 -7.28 3.85
CA ALA A 97 -10.28 -7.56 2.77
C ALA A 97 -8.91 -6.87 2.99
N ALA A 98 -8.92 -5.62 3.44
CA ALA A 98 -7.71 -4.88 3.78
C ALA A 98 -7.02 -5.46 5.03
N LYS A 99 -7.77 -5.88 6.06
CA LYS A 99 -7.23 -6.53 7.26
C LYS A 99 -6.52 -7.84 6.90
N ARG A 100 -7.12 -8.61 6.01
CA ARG A 100 -6.51 -9.84 5.49
C ARG A 100 -5.22 -9.53 4.72
N TYR A 101 -5.26 -8.55 3.80
CA TYR A 101 -4.09 -8.10 3.04
C TYR A 101 -2.97 -7.62 3.97
N TYR A 102 -3.32 -6.83 4.99
CA TYR A 102 -2.37 -6.40 6.02
C TYR A 102 -1.71 -7.59 6.72
N ALA A 103 -2.50 -8.55 7.18
CA ALA A 103 -1.98 -9.72 7.89
C ALA A 103 -1.07 -10.61 7.01
N GLU A 104 -1.42 -10.77 5.73
CA GLU A 104 -0.70 -11.65 4.80
C GLU A 104 0.59 -11.00 4.24
N ILE A 105 0.57 -9.69 3.99
CA ILE A 105 1.61 -8.99 3.22
C ILE A 105 2.32 -7.89 4.04
N MET A 106 1.56 -7.06 4.75
CA MET A 106 2.05 -5.82 5.34
C MET A 106 2.59 -5.97 6.76
N MET A 107 2.07 -6.93 7.53
CA MET A 107 2.38 -7.12 8.95
C MET A 107 3.89 -7.28 9.26
N PRO A 108 4.71 -7.97 8.43
CA PRO A 108 6.16 -8.03 8.65
C PRO A 108 6.84 -6.64 8.64
N PHE A 109 6.22 -5.67 7.99
CA PHE A 109 6.74 -4.29 7.85
C PHE A 109 6.06 -3.30 8.79
N ARG A 110 5.37 -3.77 9.84
CA ARG A 110 4.59 -2.98 10.80
C ARG A 110 5.34 -1.73 11.30
N SER A 111 6.60 -1.87 11.70
CA SER A 111 7.41 -0.75 12.19
C SER A 111 7.70 0.31 11.11
N ASN A 112 7.82 -0.10 9.86
CA ASN A 112 7.97 0.83 8.73
C ASN A 112 6.65 1.54 8.45
N ILE A 113 5.54 0.80 8.43
CA ILE A 113 4.19 1.36 8.24
C ILE A 113 3.89 2.41 9.30
N LYS A 114 4.17 2.12 10.58
CA LYS A 114 4.00 3.08 11.69
C LYS A 114 4.72 4.41 11.42
N LYS A 115 5.98 4.36 10.96
CA LYS A 115 6.76 5.55 10.58
C LYS A 115 6.16 6.30 9.38
N HIS A 116 5.63 5.57 8.39
CA HIS A 116 5.05 6.20 7.21
C HIS A 116 3.69 6.82 7.51
N LEU A 117 2.87 6.22 8.38
CA LEU A 117 1.63 6.84 8.87
C LEU A 117 1.90 8.17 9.58
N GLU A 118 3.01 8.27 10.34
CA GLU A 118 3.42 9.55 10.95
C GLU A 118 3.78 10.61 9.90
N LYS A 119 4.41 10.25 8.79
CA LYS A 119 4.65 11.19 7.68
C LYS A 119 3.35 11.69 7.03
N LEU A 120 2.32 10.86 7.01
CA LEU A 120 1.04 11.18 6.37
C LEU A 120 0.09 11.98 7.27
N LYS A 121 0.34 12.07 8.57
CA LYS A 121 -0.59 12.66 9.54
C LYS A 121 -0.95 14.13 9.28
N ASP A 122 0.02 14.89 8.74
CA ASP A 122 -0.13 16.33 8.47
C ASP A 122 -0.70 16.59 7.06
N LEU A 123 -0.98 15.55 6.28
CA LEU A 123 -1.60 15.66 4.97
C LEU A 123 -3.13 15.57 5.07
N GLU A 124 -3.81 16.51 4.43
CA GLU A 124 -5.25 16.39 4.22
C GLU A 124 -5.51 15.38 3.10
N ILE A 125 -5.92 14.15 3.44
CA ILE A 125 -6.19 13.10 2.46
C ILE A 125 -7.71 12.93 2.34
N LYS A 126 -8.26 13.23 1.16
CA LYS A 126 -9.69 13.06 0.86
C LYS A 126 -9.98 11.74 0.14
N THR A 127 -8.98 11.22 -0.56
CA THR A 127 -9.11 9.98 -1.33
C THR A 127 -7.81 9.20 -1.22
N ILE A 128 -7.93 7.88 -1.05
CA ILE A 128 -6.80 6.96 -1.18
C ILE A 128 -7.06 6.03 -2.37
N ALA A 129 -6.12 5.99 -3.31
CA ALA A 129 -6.14 5.14 -4.49
C ALA A 129 -4.97 4.14 -4.42
N PRO A 130 -5.19 2.93 -3.86
CA PRO A 130 -4.16 1.90 -3.79
C PRO A 130 -3.99 1.17 -5.13
N SER A 131 -2.90 0.40 -5.27
CA SER A 131 -2.65 -0.45 -6.44
C SER A 131 -3.51 -1.71 -6.46
N HIS A 132 -4.06 -2.12 -5.32
CA HIS A 132 -4.89 -3.31 -5.15
C HIS A 132 -6.19 -2.98 -4.42
N GLY A 133 -7.32 -3.47 -4.95
CA GLY A 133 -8.65 -3.24 -4.39
C GLY A 133 -9.28 -1.94 -4.88
N GLN A 134 -10.28 -1.47 -4.15
CA GLN A 134 -11.09 -0.31 -4.49
C GLN A 134 -10.49 1.00 -3.97
N ILE A 135 -10.94 2.12 -4.54
CA ILE A 135 -10.57 3.48 -4.10
C ILE A 135 -11.44 3.89 -2.91
N TYR A 136 -10.81 4.46 -1.89
CA TYR A 136 -11.46 4.97 -0.69
C TYR A 136 -11.79 6.46 -0.87
N SER A 137 -13.08 6.80 -1.02
CA SER A 137 -13.56 8.18 -1.08
C SER A 137 -13.68 8.81 0.32
N HIS A 138 -13.78 7.97 1.36
CA HIS A 138 -13.79 8.35 2.77
C HIS A 138 -12.73 7.53 3.51
N PRO A 139 -11.44 7.95 3.46
CA PRO A 139 -10.33 7.09 3.89
C PRO A 139 -10.15 6.99 5.41
N GLU A 140 -10.91 7.72 6.22
CA GLU A 140 -10.71 7.76 7.67
C GLU A 140 -10.83 6.38 8.33
N PHE A 141 -11.75 5.52 7.86
CA PHE A 141 -11.90 4.20 8.43
C PHE A 141 -10.67 3.33 8.19
N ILE A 142 -10.07 3.36 6.99
CA ILE A 142 -8.89 2.55 6.68
C ILE A 142 -7.62 3.14 7.32
N LEU A 143 -7.51 4.47 7.40
CA LEU A 143 -6.42 5.12 8.12
C LEU A 143 -6.47 4.78 9.63
N SER A 144 -7.66 4.80 10.22
CA SER A 144 -7.87 4.42 11.63
C SER A 144 -7.55 2.96 11.87
N ALA A 145 -8.00 2.07 10.97
CA ALA A 145 -7.70 0.64 11.02
C ALA A 145 -6.19 0.36 10.97
N TYR A 146 -5.46 1.01 10.07
CA TYR A 146 -4.01 0.85 10.00
C TYR A 146 -3.30 1.38 11.25
N ARG A 147 -3.75 2.52 11.83
CA ARG A 147 -3.21 3.03 13.11
C ARG A 147 -3.40 2.01 14.23
N GLU A 148 -4.57 1.39 14.31
CA GLU A 148 -4.87 0.31 15.25
C GLU A 148 -3.97 -0.91 15.03
N TRP A 149 -3.89 -1.42 13.79
CA TRP A 149 -3.12 -2.63 13.45
C TRP A 149 -1.61 -2.47 13.66
N VAL A 150 -1.08 -1.24 13.56
CA VAL A 150 0.33 -0.96 13.85
C VAL A 150 0.57 -0.51 15.29
N SER A 151 -0.48 -0.40 16.12
CA SER A 151 -0.34 -0.03 17.51
C SER A 151 0.32 -1.15 18.32
N ASP A 152 0.86 -0.82 19.48
CA ASP A 152 1.42 -1.82 20.40
C ASP A 152 0.34 -2.40 21.32
N GLU A 153 -0.90 -1.93 21.18
CA GLU A 153 -2.06 -2.46 21.89
C GLU A 153 -2.43 -3.81 21.28
N VAL A 154 -2.37 -4.85 22.09
CA VAL A 154 -2.75 -6.21 21.68
C VAL A 154 -4.13 -6.48 22.24
N GLU A 155 -5.12 -6.62 21.40
CA GLU A 155 -6.33 -7.33 21.79
C GLU A 155 -5.95 -8.78 22.13
N ASN A 156 -6.63 -9.39 23.11
CA ASN A 156 -6.30 -10.74 23.63
C ASN A 156 -6.56 -11.86 22.60
N GLU A 157 -6.30 -11.64 21.33
CA GLU A 157 -6.43 -12.59 20.24
C GLU A 157 -5.07 -12.89 19.63
N VAL A 158 -4.69 -14.15 19.61
CA VAL A 158 -3.48 -14.61 18.92
C VAL A 158 -3.89 -15.06 17.53
N ILE A 159 -3.47 -14.31 16.50
CA ILE A 159 -3.54 -14.76 15.12
C ILE A 159 -2.18 -15.36 14.78
N ILE A 160 -2.14 -16.65 14.50
CA ILE A 160 -0.95 -17.31 13.96
C ILE A 160 -1.13 -17.38 12.43
N PRO A 161 -0.53 -16.49 11.64
CA PRO A 161 -0.55 -16.62 10.20
C PRO A 161 0.32 -17.82 9.82
N TYR A 162 -0.25 -18.79 9.15
CA TYR A 162 0.47 -19.90 8.56
C TYR A 162 0.50 -19.71 7.04
N GLY A 163 1.66 -19.34 6.51
CA GLY A 163 1.93 -19.30 5.09
C GLY A 163 2.76 -20.50 4.66
N SER A 164 2.23 -21.37 3.80
CA SER A 164 3.02 -22.41 3.15
C SER A 164 3.52 -21.88 1.80
N LEU A 165 4.83 -21.76 1.65
CA LEU A 165 5.48 -21.48 0.36
C LEU A 165 5.47 -22.70 -0.58
N ASN A 166 4.99 -23.86 -0.13
CA ASN A 166 4.95 -25.09 -0.90
C ASN A 166 3.52 -25.46 -1.38
N ASN A 167 2.97 -24.62 -2.25
CA ASN A 167 1.70 -24.93 -2.93
C ASN A 167 1.90 -25.73 -4.23
N THR A 168 2.92 -26.60 -4.31
CA THR A 168 3.13 -27.49 -5.45
C THR A 168 2.46 -28.85 -5.34
N TRP A 169 1.78 -29.16 -4.22
CA TRP A 169 1.06 -30.43 -4.06
C TRP A 169 -0.34 -30.20 -3.50
N GLY A 170 -1.31 -30.59 -4.29
CA GLY A 170 -2.73 -30.37 -4.13
C GLY A 170 -3.31 -30.65 -2.74
N ASN A 171 -4.36 -29.89 -2.44
CA ASN A 171 -5.44 -30.21 -1.49
C ASN A 171 -5.05 -30.57 -0.05
N LYS A 172 -4.48 -29.61 0.69
CA LYS A 172 -4.76 -29.50 2.13
C LYS A 172 -4.88 -28.03 2.49
N LEU A 173 -6.10 -27.53 2.50
CA LEU A 173 -6.47 -26.31 3.20
C LEU A 173 -6.03 -26.47 4.65
N GLY A 174 -4.99 -25.77 5.05
CA GLY A 174 -4.61 -25.67 6.46
C GLY A 174 -5.75 -24.98 7.21
N ASN A 175 -6.33 -25.68 8.17
CA ASN A 175 -7.32 -25.11 9.05
C ASN A 175 -6.69 -23.97 9.84
N ILE A 176 -7.20 -22.76 9.66
CA ILE A 176 -6.89 -21.63 10.53
C ILE A 176 -7.60 -21.93 11.85
N HIS A 177 -6.85 -22.32 12.86
CA HIS A 177 -7.38 -22.48 14.21
C HIS A 177 -7.25 -21.13 14.91
N CYS A 178 -8.36 -20.43 15.06
CA CYS A 178 -8.48 -19.31 15.98
C CYS A 178 -8.66 -19.86 17.40
N TYR A 179 -7.68 -19.69 18.27
CA TYR A 179 -7.82 -19.98 19.69
C TYR A 179 -8.28 -18.70 20.40
N GLN A 180 -9.54 -18.69 20.80
CA GLN A 180 -10.03 -17.69 21.78
C GLN A 180 -9.66 -18.15 23.18
N HIS A 181 -8.80 -17.44 23.86
CA HIS A 181 -8.57 -17.62 25.29
C HIS A 181 -9.63 -16.81 26.06
N LYS A 182 -10.69 -17.48 26.51
CA LYS A 182 -11.60 -16.88 27.51
C LYS A 182 -10.84 -16.80 28.83
N LYS A 183 -10.60 -15.58 29.32
CA LYS A 183 -10.25 -15.39 30.73
C LYS A 183 -11.46 -15.79 31.54
N SER A 184 -11.35 -16.84 32.33
CA SER A 184 -12.23 -17.11 33.46
C SER A 184 -12.02 -15.99 34.49
N LYS A 185 -13.13 -15.41 34.95
CA LYS A 185 -13.15 -14.46 36.08
C LYS A 185 -12.72 -15.13 37.37
#